data_27e5359f58e27ab97894d0e2a563e0c6
#
_entry.id   27e5359f58e27ab97894d0e2a563e0c6
#
_cell.length_a   1.000
_cell.length_b   1.000
_cell.length_c   1.000
_cell.angle_alpha   90.00
_cell.angle_beta   90.00
_cell.angle_gamma   90.00
#
_symmetry.space_group_name_H-M   'P 1'
#
loop_
_entity.id
_entity.type
_entity.pdbx_description
1 polymer ?
#
loop_
_entity_poly.entity_id
_entity_poly.type
_entity_poly.pdbx_seq_one_letter_code
_entity_poly.pdbx_strand_id
1 'polypeptide(L)'
;MFWSFNFYPAHSGGFFVKRIIHKKIGLYKLKYKCSSDYDFFWRLINKYKFKGTSTKKNELISNFKLGGFSSKYSFFQHVLEETHIRMDNGQNKIIVITIFLLRCLKNFYKL
;
A
#
# COMPACT_ATOMS: atom_id res chain seq x y z
N MET A 1 -6.84 -10.98 -5.78
CA MET A 1 -6.25 -9.74 -5.23
C MET A 1 -7.23 -8.82 -4.51
N PHE A 2 -8.51 -8.86 -4.80
CA PHE A 2 -9.53 -8.06 -4.09
C PHE A 2 -9.57 -8.32 -2.59
N TRP A 3 -9.27 -9.53 -2.18
CA TRP A 3 -9.25 -9.97 -0.78
C TRP A 3 -7.87 -9.93 -0.13
N SER A 4 -6.85 -9.47 -0.86
CA SER A 4 -5.50 -9.38 -0.33
C SER A 4 -5.39 -8.25 0.70
N PHE A 5 -4.96 -8.61 1.90
CA PHE A 5 -4.64 -7.64 2.95
C PHE A 5 -3.32 -6.93 2.69
N ASN A 6 -2.44 -7.59 1.93
CA ASN A 6 -1.11 -7.09 1.62
C ASN A 6 -0.79 -7.48 0.17
N PHE A 7 -0.71 -6.51 -0.72
CA PHE A 7 -0.56 -6.73 -2.15
C PHE A 7 0.68 -6.05 -2.74
N TYR A 8 1.42 -5.33 -1.96
CA TYR A 8 2.56 -4.61 -2.49
C TYR A 8 3.91 -5.17 -2.04
N PRO A 9 5.00 -4.78 -2.72
CA PRO A 9 6.36 -5.18 -2.34
C PRO A 9 6.64 -4.82 -0.89
N ALA A 10 7.61 -5.49 -0.30
CA ALA A 10 7.90 -5.35 1.13
C ALA A 10 8.10 -3.90 1.57
N HIS A 11 8.86 -3.12 0.81
CA HIS A 11 9.15 -1.72 1.13
C HIS A 11 9.35 -0.89 -0.15
N SER A 12 8.96 0.37 -0.10
CA SER A 12 9.16 1.32 -1.19
C SER A 12 10.64 1.55 -1.54
N GLY A 13 11.55 1.40 -0.58
CA GLY A 13 12.99 1.52 -0.81
C GLY A 13 13.59 0.44 -1.70
N GLY A 14 12.93 -0.68 -1.86
CA GLY A 14 13.32 -1.76 -2.78
C GLY A 14 12.50 -1.82 -4.06
N PHE A 15 11.72 -0.77 -4.35
CA PHE A 15 10.83 -0.73 -5.50
C PHE A 15 11.36 0.18 -6.60
N PHE A 16 11.43 -0.36 -7.81
CA PHE A 16 11.86 0.37 -9.00
C PHE A 16 10.75 0.40 -10.04
N VAL A 17 10.48 1.56 -10.59
CA VAL A 17 9.45 1.76 -11.60
C VAL A 17 9.98 2.59 -12.76
N LYS A 18 9.62 2.21 -13.98
CA LYS A 18 9.99 2.98 -15.17
C LYS A 18 9.31 4.35 -15.16
N ARG A 19 10.04 5.42 -15.48
CA ARG A 19 9.51 6.78 -15.51
C ARG A 19 8.24 6.93 -16.36
N ILE A 20 8.12 6.17 -17.46
CA ILE A 20 6.94 6.20 -18.31
C ILE A 20 5.67 5.75 -17.59
N ILE A 21 5.78 4.90 -16.56
CA ILE A 21 4.65 4.47 -15.75
C ILE A 21 4.06 5.65 -14.97
N HIS A 22 4.90 6.51 -14.39
CA HIS A 22 4.44 7.72 -13.71
C HIS A 22 3.65 8.66 -14.65
N LYS A 23 4.03 8.72 -15.92
CA LYS A 23 3.27 9.49 -16.92
C LYS A 23 1.88 8.91 -17.17
N LYS A 24 1.74 7.59 -17.07
CA LYS A 24 0.44 6.91 -17.28
C LYS A 24 -0.46 6.93 -16.06
N ILE A 25 0.07 6.69 -14.88
CA ILE A 25 -0.72 6.50 -13.66
C ILE A 25 -0.66 7.67 -12.67
N GLY A 26 0.19 8.65 -12.93
CA GLY A 26 0.43 9.81 -12.06
C GLY A 26 1.49 9.53 -10.99
N LEU A 27 1.76 10.55 -10.19
CA LEU A 27 2.73 10.53 -9.11
C LEU A 27 2.09 10.07 -7.80
N TYR A 28 2.90 10.03 -6.74
CA TYR A 28 2.43 9.84 -5.37
C TYR A 28 1.49 10.98 -4.95
N LYS A 29 0.39 10.65 -4.30
CA LYS A 29 -0.59 11.65 -3.86
C LYS A 29 -0.23 12.18 -2.47
N LEU A 30 -0.02 13.49 -2.38
CA LEU A 30 0.38 14.16 -1.13
C LEU A 30 -0.73 14.22 -0.07
N LYS A 31 -1.98 13.96 -0.44
CA LYS A 31 -3.10 13.95 0.51
C LYS A 31 -3.02 12.78 1.51
N TYR A 32 -2.34 11.70 1.14
CA TYR A 32 -2.12 10.56 2.04
C TYR A 32 -0.82 10.78 2.82
N LYS A 33 -0.92 10.77 4.14
CA LYS A 33 0.20 11.17 5.02
C LYS A 33 1.16 10.01 5.33
N CYS A 34 0.62 8.82 5.54
CA CYS A 34 1.44 7.66 5.91
C CYS A 34 1.41 6.51 4.89
N SER A 35 0.51 6.55 3.91
CA SER A 35 0.27 5.43 3.00
C SER A 35 0.20 5.85 1.52
N SER A 36 0.94 6.90 1.13
CA SER A 36 0.95 7.36 -0.27
C SER A 36 1.57 6.34 -1.24
N ASP A 37 2.53 5.54 -0.76
CA ASP A 37 3.10 4.41 -1.47
C ASP A 37 2.07 3.30 -1.70
N TYR A 38 1.24 3.02 -0.70
CA TYR A 38 0.14 2.08 -0.82
C TYR A 38 -0.85 2.49 -1.91
N ASP A 39 -1.23 3.78 -1.99
CA ASP A 39 -2.07 4.30 -3.08
C ASP A 39 -1.42 4.11 -4.45
N PHE A 40 -0.13 4.41 -4.56
CA PHE A 40 0.60 4.24 -5.82
C PHE A 40 0.62 2.77 -6.26
N PHE A 41 0.96 1.84 -5.36
CA PHE A 41 0.96 0.40 -5.66
C PHE A 41 -0.45 -0.12 -5.97
N TRP A 42 -1.46 0.38 -5.27
CA TRP A 42 -2.85 0.00 -5.53
C TRP A 42 -3.26 0.38 -6.96
N ARG A 43 -2.95 1.61 -7.38
CA ARG A 43 -3.20 2.05 -8.77
C ARG A 43 -2.42 1.21 -9.77
N LEU A 44 -1.14 1.03 -9.54
CA LEU A 44 -0.24 0.28 -10.42
C LEU A 44 -0.74 -1.14 -10.66
N ILE A 45 -1.08 -1.86 -9.61
CA ILE A 45 -1.39 -3.29 -9.64
C ILE A 45 -2.88 -3.54 -9.90
N ASN A 46 -3.75 -2.89 -9.16
CA ASN A 46 -5.19 -3.20 -9.22
C ASN A 46 -5.95 -2.40 -10.28
N LYS A 47 -5.64 -1.12 -10.44
CA LYS A 47 -6.34 -0.27 -11.40
C LYS A 47 -5.78 -0.43 -12.81
N TYR A 48 -4.47 -0.32 -12.97
CA TYR A 48 -3.81 -0.35 -14.27
C TYR A 48 -3.25 -1.72 -14.68
N LYS A 49 -3.29 -2.70 -13.75
CA LYS A 49 -2.91 -4.10 -14.03
C LYS A 49 -1.47 -4.28 -14.55
N PHE A 50 -0.56 -3.40 -14.15
CA PHE A 50 0.84 -3.58 -14.48
C PHE A 50 1.42 -4.79 -13.77
N LYS A 51 2.29 -5.51 -14.45
CA LYS A 51 3.03 -6.65 -13.91
C LYS A 51 4.48 -6.23 -13.68
N GLY A 52 5.05 -6.76 -12.61
CA GLY A 52 6.46 -6.56 -12.27
C GLY A 52 7.15 -7.88 -12.02
N THR A 53 8.45 -7.81 -11.86
CA THR A 53 9.29 -8.94 -11.43
C THR A 53 9.93 -8.61 -10.09
N SER A 54 10.17 -9.63 -9.29
CA SER A 54 10.92 -9.50 -8.05
C SER A 54 12.36 -9.94 -8.23
N THR A 55 13.26 -9.38 -7.44
CA THR A 55 14.63 -9.88 -7.30
C THR A 55 14.63 -11.26 -6.64
N LYS A 56 15.74 -11.97 -6.77
CA LYS A 56 15.93 -13.26 -6.09
C LYS A 56 16.01 -13.03 -4.58
N LYS A 57 15.65 -14.05 -3.81
CA LYS A 57 15.60 -13.97 -2.33
C LYS A 57 16.95 -13.58 -1.69
N ASN A 58 18.05 -13.94 -2.33
CA ASN A 58 19.41 -13.66 -1.84
C ASN A 58 19.98 -12.32 -2.35
N GLU A 59 19.24 -11.58 -3.17
CA GLU A 59 19.68 -10.26 -3.66
C GLU A 59 19.19 -9.17 -2.71
N LEU A 60 20.14 -8.58 -1.97
CA LEU A 60 19.87 -7.46 -1.08
C LEU A 60 19.87 -6.15 -1.86
N ILE A 61 18.74 -5.47 -1.89
CA ILE A 61 18.58 -4.16 -2.56
C ILE A 61 18.65 -3.01 -1.54
N SER A 62 17.99 -3.18 -0.39
CA SER A 62 17.98 -2.15 0.65
C SER A 62 17.76 -2.78 2.03
N ASN A 63 18.20 -2.07 3.06
CA ASN A 63 17.91 -2.39 4.45
C ASN A 63 16.84 -1.47 5.00
N PHE A 64 15.78 -2.02 5.58
CA PHE A 64 14.74 -1.26 6.24
C PHE A 64 15.13 -0.99 7.70
N LYS A 65 15.18 0.30 8.06
CA LYS A 65 15.39 0.72 9.45
C LYS A 65 14.07 1.05 10.11
N LEU A 66 13.87 0.55 11.33
CA LEU A 66 12.70 0.90 12.15
C LEU A 66 12.81 2.35 12.66
N GLY A 67 11.66 2.96 13.01
CA GLY A 67 11.62 4.32 13.57
C GLY A 67 11.57 5.43 12.52
N GLY A 68 11.28 5.13 11.26
CA GLY A 68 11.07 6.13 10.20
C GLY A 68 9.78 6.93 10.37
N PHE A 69 9.48 7.79 9.39
CA PHE A 69 8.32 8.70 9.42
C PHE A 69 6.99 7.98 9.65
N SER A 70 6.77 6.85 8.99
CA SER A 70 5.52 6.08 9.13
C SER A 70 5.31 5.49 10.53
N SER A 71 6.37 5.29 11.31
CA SER A 71 6.25 4.80 12.68
C SER A 71 5.60 5.81 13.65
N LYS A 72 5.50 7.08 13.25
CA LYS A 72 4.81 8.13 14.01
C LYS A 72 3.28 7.98 13.99
N TYR A 73 2.76 7.17 13.08
CA TYR A 73 1.33 6.94 12.92
C TYR A 73 0.93 5.63 13.60
N SER A 74 -0.23 5.64 14.26
CA SER A 74 -0.77 4.44 14.89
C SER A 74 -1.21 3.41 13.84
N PHE A 75 -1.32 2.16 14.25
CA PHE A 75 -1.88 1.09 13.40
C PHE A 75 -3.27 1.47 12.86
N PHE A 76 -4.12 2.04 13.69
CA PHE A 76 -5.46 2.47 13.28
C PHE A 76 -5.41 3.55 12.19
N GLN A 77 -4.52 4.53 12.32
CA GLN A 77 -4.35 5.58 11.30
C GLN A 77 -3.93 5.00 9.94
N HIS A 78 -2.99 4.04 9.94
CA HIS A 78 -2.60 3.33 8.73
C HIS A 78 -3.78 2.59 8.09
N VAL A 79 -4.50 1.79 8.86
CA VAL A 79 -5.64 1.02 8.37
C VAL A 79 -6.75 1.93 7.84
N LEU A 80 -7.00 3.05 8.52
CA LEU A 80 -8.01 4.02 8.11
C LEU A 80 -7.62 4.70 6.78
N GLU A 81 -6.38 5.12 6.65
CA GLU A 81 -5.91 5.77 5.41
C GLU A 81 -5.91 4.79 4.23
N GLU A 82 -5.46 3.55 4.42
CA GLU A 82 -5.54 2.50 3.40
C GLU A 82 -6.99 2.21 3.00
N THR A 83 -7.93 2.27 3.93
CA THR A 83 -9.37 2.12 3.67
C THR A 83 -9.88 3.25 2.76
N HIS A 84 -9.52 4.49 3.06
CA HIS A 84 -9.83 5.64 2.20
C HIS A 84 -9.22 5.51 0.81
N ILE A 85 -7.97 5.06 0.72
CA ILE A 85 -7.30 4.83 -0.57
C ILE A 85 -8.08 3.82 -1.43
N ARG A 86 -8.52 2.73 -0.85
CA ARG A 86 -9.33 1.71 -1.54
C ARG A 86 -10.65 2.28 -2.04
N MET A 87 -11.34 3.07 -1.22
CA MET A 87 -12.59 3.74 -1.58
C MET A 87 -12.38 4.78 -2.68
N ASP A 88 -11.37 5.62 -2.56
CA ASP A 88 -11.03 6.66 -3.53
C ASP A 88 -10.65 6.08 -4.90
N ASN A 89 -10.10 4.87 -4.93
CA ASN A 89 -9.75 4.15 -6.14
C ASN A 89 -10.88 3.25 -6.67
N GLY A 90 -12.09 3.37 -6.13
CA GLY A 90 -13.29 2.74 -6.68
C GLY A 90 -13.51 1.28 -6.31
N GLN A 91 -12.82 0.77 -5.30
CA GLN A 91 -13.12 -0.59 -4.81
C GLN A 91 -14.50 -0.64 -4.17
N ASN A 92 -15.18 -1.77 -4.29
CA ASN A 92 -16.52 -1.95 -3.71
C ASN A 92 -16.51 -1.67 -2.20
N LYS A 93 -17.39 -0.76 -1.77
CA LYS A 93 -17.45 -0.28 -0.37
C LYS A 93 -17.70 -1.39 0.63
N ILE A 94 -18.54 -2.38 0.28
CA ILE A 94 -18.85 -3.54 1.16
C ILE A 94 -17.57 -4.35 1.41
N ILE A 95 -16.80 -4.62 0.36
CA ILE A 95 -15.53 -5.34 0.46
C ILE A 95 -14.54 -4.55 1.31
N VAL A 96 -14.43 -3.25 1.08
CA VAL A 96 -13.51 -2.37 1.82
C VAL A 96 -13.85 -2.34 3.30
N ILE A 97 -15.11 -2.18 3.66
CA ILE A 97 -15.56 -2.17 5.05
C ILE A 97 -15.31 -3.53 5.71
N THR A 98 -15.59 -4.64 4.99
CA THR A 98 -15.31 -5.99 5.49
C THR A 98 -13.84 -6.18 5.79
N ILE A 99 -12.94 -5.78 4.88
CA ILE A 99 -11.48 -5.85 5.09
C ILE A 99 -11.06 -5.00 6.30
N PHE A 100 -11.60 -3.79 6.42
CA PHE A 100 -11.33 -2.90 7.56
C PHE A 100 -11.68 -3.56 8.88
N LEU A 101 -12.90 -4.10 8.99
CA LEU A 101 -13.37 -4.78 10.21
C LEU A 101 -12.51 -6.01 10.54
N LEU A 102 -12.19 -6.84 9.54
CA LEU A 102 -11.35 -8.02 9.75
C LEU A 102 -9.94 -7.65 10.21
N ARG A 103 -9.36 -6.58 9.69
CA ARG A 103 -8.04 -6.10 10.13
C ARG A 103 -8.08 -5.55 11.56
N CYS A 104 -9.14 -4.82 11.92
CA CYS A 104 -9.33 -4.32 13.28
C CYS A 104 -9.50 -5.49 14.26
N LEU A 105 -10.32 -6.49 13.95
CA LEU A 105 -10.52 -7.66 14.79
C LEU A 105 -9.22 -8.48 14.96
N LYS A 106 -8.51 -8.75 13.86
CA LYS A 106 -7.25 -9.50 13.90
C LYS A 106 -6.16 -8.81 14.73
N ASN A 107 -6.16 -7.50 14.76
CA ASN A 107 -5.12 -6.69 15.39
C ASN A 107 -5.69 -5.77 16.46
N PHE A 108 -6.80 -6.15 17.10
CA PHE A 108 -7.47 -5.26 18.08
C PHE A 108 -6.55 -4.84 19.22
N TYR A 109 -5.55 -5.65 19.57
CA TYR A 109 -4.55 -5.34 20.59
C TYR A 109 -3.59 -4.19 20.17
N LYS A 110 -3.63 -3.77 18.90
CA LYS A 110 -2.83 -2.65 18.38
C LYS A 110 -3.61 -1.35 18.23
N LEU A 111 -4.90 -1.41 18.52
CA LEU A 111 -5.79 -0.26 18.37
C LEU A 111 -5.64 0.76 19.50
#